data_595d11636b3d589d8ff98298575525d3
#
_entry.id   595d11636b3d589d8ff98298575525d3
#
_cell.length_a   1.000
_cell.length_b   1.000
_cell.length_c   1.000
_cell.angle_alpha   90.00
_cell.angle_beta   90.00
_cell.angle_gamma   90.00
#
_symmetry.space_group_name_H-M   'P 1'
#
loop_
_entity.id
_entity.type
_entity.pdbx_description
1 polymer ?
#
loop_
_entity_poly.entity_id
_entity_poly.type
_entity_poly.pdbx_seq_one_letter_code
_entity_poly.pdbx_strand_id
1 'polypeptide(L)'
;PGSTAGMELSLLRSFEPPDAAVLEDAELFAGKVEGTASGLLGLLGIAADALRSREHLLLSQILSQAWASGKGLDLAAIIGAIQEPPFEKVGVIELETFYPKKDRSDLAVAVNALLASPAAAGWARGEALDVARLLRTTEGKPRVSIISIAHLSDAQRMFFVTLLLDEVLSWMRRQSGTSSLRALLYMDEIFGYFPPTAAPPSKRPMLTLLKQARAFGLGIVLATQNPIDLDYKGLSNC
;
A
#
# COMPACT_ATOMS: atom_id res chain seq x y z
N PRO A 1 0.55 13.44 -4.70
CA PRO A 1 0.20 13.79 -3.33
C PRO A 1 1.05 14.98 -2.85
N GLY A 2 0.44 15.94 -2.14
CA GLY A 2 1.16 17.09 -1.61
C GLY A 2 1.67 18.11 -2.63
N SER A 3 1.35 17.97 -3.90
CA SER A 3 1.65 18.94 -4.95
C SER A 3 0.38 19.68 -5.36
N THR A 4 0.47 21.00 -5.54
CA THR A 4 -0.62 21.84 -6.05
C THR A 4 -0.74 21.81 -7.57
N ALA A 5 0.17 21.14 -8.26
CA ALA A 5 0.12 20.96 -9.71
C ALA A 5 -0.76 19.76 -10.07
N GLY A 6 -1.96 20.01 -10.58
CA GLY A 6 -2.89 18.99 -10.99
C GLY A 6 -3.82 18.51 -9.85
N MET A 7 -4.40 17.32 -10.01
CA MET A 7 -5.33 16.74 -9.04
C MET A 7 -4.56 16.12 -7.87
N GLU A 8 -4.87 16.54 -6.65
CA GLU A 8 -4.28 15.96 -5.44
C GLU A 8 -4.90 14.57 -5.15
N LEU A 9 -4.04 13.62 -4.76
CA LEU A 9 -4.45 12.30 -4.29
C LEU A 9 -4.21 12.20 -2.78
N SER A 10 -5.22 11.75 -2.05
CA SER A 10 -5.13 11.49 -0.62
C SER A 10 -4.49 10.12 -0.36
N LEU A 11 -3.40 10.11 0.41
CA LEU A 11 -2.76 8.88 0.88
C LEU A 11 -3.42 8.34 2.14
N LEU A 12 -4.02 9.22 2.97
CA LEU A 12 -4.60 8.81 4.25
C LEU A 12 -5.90 8.02 4.09
N ARG A 13 -6.56 8.12 2.94
CA ARG A 13 -7.73 7.28 2.62
C ARG A 13 -7.38 5.82 2.34
N SER A 14 -6.10 5.46 2.27
CA SER A 14 -5.67 4.06 2.16
C SER A 14 -5.89 3.26 3.45
N PHE A 15 -6.24 3.91 4.56
CA PHE A 15 -6.63 3.25 5.80
C PHE A 15 -8.15 3.03 5.93
N GLU A 16 -8.93 3.40 4.92
CA GLU A 16 -10.33 2.99 4.82
C GLU A 16 -10.44 1.49 4.56
N PRO A 17 -11.53 0.83 5.01
CA PRO A 17 -11.71 -0.59 4.77
C PRO A 17 -11.76 -0.85 3.26
N PRO A 18 -11.13 -1.94 2.80
CA PRO A 18 -11.25 -2.35 1.41
C PRO A 18 -12.70 -2.72 1.09
N ASP A 19 -13.02 -2.77 -0.19
CA ASP A 19 -14.36 -3.18 -0.63
C ASP A 19 -14.66 -4.66 -0.32
N ALA A 20 -15.94 -5.03 -0.44
CA ALA A 20 -16.43 -6.38 -0.12
C ALA A 20 -15.67 -7.49 -0.87
N ALA A 21 -15.32 -7.27 -2.13
CA ALA A 21 -14.61 -8.27 -2.93
C ALA A 21 -13.20 -8.56 -2.39
N VAL A 22 -12.53 -7.58 -1.81
CA VAL A 22 -11.23 -7.77 -1.14
C VAL A 22 -11.42 -8.42 0.22
N LEU A 23 -12.47 -8.05 0.97
CA LEU A 23 -12.77 -8.64 2.28
C LEU A 23 -13.11 -10.12 2.19
N GLU A 24 -13.78 -10.55 1.11
CA GLU A 24 -14.16 -11.95 0.86
C GLU A 24 -13.00 -12.82 0.36
N ASP A 25 -11.95 -12.22 -0.22
CA ASP A 25 -10.76 -12.93 -0.69
C ASP A 25 -9.65 -12.85 0.38
N ALA A 26 -9.43 -13.96 1.10
CA ALA A 26 -8.48 -14.02 2.20
C ALA A 26 -7.03 -13.66 1.78
N GLU A 27 -6.61 -14.02 0.56
CA GLU A 27 -5.25 -13.70 0.08
C GLU A 27 -5.12 -12.21 -0.23
N LEU A 28 -6.14 -11.62 -0.89
CA LEU A 28 -6.18 -10.18 -1.15
C LEU A 28 -6.22 -9.37 0.13
N PHE A 29 -7.10 -9.77 1.04
CA PHE A 29 -7.25 -9.09 2.33
C PHE A 29 -5.94 -9.11 3.12
N ALA A 30 -5.31 -10.29 3.26
CA ALA A 30 -4.02 -10.41 3.93
C ALA A 30 -2.94 -9.56 3.23
N GLY A 31 -2.85 -9.61 1.91
CA GLY A 31 -1.91 -8.79 1.14
C GLY A 31 -2.11 -7.30 1.35
N LYS A 32 -3.38 -6.83 1.37
CA LYS A 32 -3.71 -5.42 1.61
C LYS A 32 -3.32 -4.98 3.02
N VAL A 33 -3.60 -5.80 4.04
CA VAL A 33 -3.21 -5.54 5.43
C VAL A 33 -1.68 -5.45 5.56
N GLU A 34 -0.97 -6.46 5.05
CA GLU A 34 0.49 -6.51 5.10
C GLU A 34 1.14 -5.36 4.33
N GLY A 35 0.65 -5.03 3.13
CA GLY A 35 1.15 -3.93 2.32
C GLY A 35 0.97 -2.58 3.01
N THR A 36 -0.20 -2.34 3.59
CA THR A 36 -0.49 -1.09 4.32
C THR A 36 0.37 -0.95 5.57
N ALA A 37 0.50 -2.04 6.37
CA ALA A 37 1.34 -2.04 7.57
C ALA A 37 2.82 -1.81 7.22
N SER A 38 3.36 -2.56 6.23
CA SER A 38 4.73 -2.41 5.74
C SER A 38 4.99 -1.02 5.17
N GLY A 39 4.03 -0.49 4.42
CA GLY A 39 4.13 0.86 3.85
C GLY A 39 4.20 1.93 4.93
N LEU A 40 3.34 1.86 5.95
CA LEU A 40 3.34 2.80 7.08
C LEU A 40 4.65 2.73 7.85
N LEU A 41 5.15 1.53 8.17
CA LEU A 41 6.43 1.35 8.85
C LEU A 41 7.61 1.85 8.02
N GLY A 42 7.62 1.56 6.72
CA GLY A 42 8.62 2.09 5.80
C GLY A 42 8.62 3.62 5.73
N LEU A 43 7.45 4.26 5.81
CA LEU A 43 7.33 5.71 5.86
C LEU A 43 7.92 6.30 7.16
N LEU A 44 7.87 5.54 8.26
CA LEU A 44 8.49 5.88 9.55
C LEU A 44 10.00 5.57 9.57
N GLY A 45 10.57 4.99 8.51
CA GLY A 45 11.95 4.53 8.49
C GLY A 45 12.21 3.27 9.31
N ILE A 46 11.15 2.55 9.69
CA ILE A 46 11.23 1.30 10.46
C ILE A 46 11.31 0.13 9.47
N ALA A 47 12.48 -0.52 9.42
CA ALA A 47 12.63 -1.77 8.66
C ALA A 47 11.91 -2.90 9.40
N ALA A 48 10.85 -3.42 8.82
CA ALA A 48 10.02 -4.43 9.47
C ALA A 48 9.84 -5.67 8.59
N ASP A 49 10.05 -6.84 9.18
CA ASP A 49 9.71 -8.13 8.59
C ASP A 49 8.25 -8.47 8.95
N ALA A 50 7.47 -8.86 7.95
CA ALA A 50 6.03 -9.10 8.10
C ALA A 50 5.70 -10.22 9.11
N LEU A 51 6.60 -11.18 9.33
CA LEU A 51 6.38 -12.32 10.22
C LEU A 51 7.11 -12.20 11.57
N ARG A 52 8.05 -11.27 11.72
CA ARG A 52 8.93 -11.20 12.89
C ARG A 52 8.87 -9.91 13.66
N SER A 53 8.57 -8.80 12.98
CA SER A 53 8.57 -7.49 13.64
C SER A 53 7.30 -7.28 14.46
N ARG A 54 7.45 -6.95 15.72
CA ARG A 54 6.35 -6.67 16.65
C ARG A 54 5.46 -5.55 16.15
N GLU A 55 6.08 -4.51 15.61
CA GLU A 55 5.43 -3.34 15.02
C GLU A 55 4.51 -3.75 13.87
N HIS A 56 5.03 -4.60 12.97
CA HIS A 56 4.27 -5.07 11.81
C HIS A 56 3.08 -5.94 12.22
N LEU A 57 3.31 -6.90 13.11
CA LEU A 57 2.27 -7.81 13.59
C LEU A 57 1.17 -7.05 14.35
N LEU A 58 1.53 -6.07 15.18
CA LEU A 58 0.57 -5.22 15.88
C LEU A 58 -0.28 -4.42 14.90
N LEU A 59 0.35 -3.69 13.95
CA LEU A 59 -0.37 -2.89 12.95
C LEU A 59 -1.25 -3.76 12.06
N SER A 60 -0.76 -4.91 11.63
CA SER A 60 -1.53 -5.84 10.81
C SER A 60 -2.78 -6.34 11.54
N GLN A 61 -2.67 -6.64 12.83
CA GLN A 61 -3.84 -7.06 13.62
C GLN A 61 -4.83 -5.92 13.85
N ILE A 62 -4.36 -4.69 14.10
CA ILE A 62 -5.21 -3.49 14.22
C ILE A 62 -5.99 -3.26 12.92
N LEU A 63 -5.29 -3.22 11.78
CA LEU A 63 -5.90 -3.03 10.46
C LEU A 63 -6.91 -4.14 10.13
N SER A 64 -6.48 -5.40 10.29
CA SER A 64 -7.31 -6.56 9.99
C SER A 64 -8.61 -6.55 10.79
N GLN A 65 -8.55 -6.27 12.09
CA GLN A 65 -9.73 -6.26 12.95
C GLN A 65 -10.67 -5.09 12.63
N ALA A 66 -10.12 -3.90 12.40
CA ALA A 66 -10.91 -2.73 12.03
C ALA A 66 -11.61 -2.95 10.68
N TRP A 67 -10.89 -3.37 9.66
CA TRP A 67 -11.43 -3.57 8.32
C TRP A 67 -12.43 -4.73 8.25
N ALA A 68 -12.17 -5.84 8.95
CA ALA A 68 -13.13 -6.95 9.03
C ALA A 68 -14.47 -6.53 9.69
N SER A 69 -14.44 -5.50 10.54
CA SER A 69 -15.65 -4.89 11.11
C SER A 69 -16.23 -3.73 10.28
N GLY A 70 -15.67 -3.46 9.09
CA GLY A 70 -16.09 -2.36 8.22
C GLY A 70 -15.69 -0.97 8.73
N LYS A 71 -14.77 -0.89 9.71
CA LYS A 71 -14.34 0.37 10.32
C LYS A 71 -13.13 0.94 9.60
N GLY A 72 -13.25 2.15 9.06
CA GLY A 72 -12.11 2.93 8.58
C GLY A 72 -11.24 3.44 9.74
N LEU A 73 -9.97 3.62 9.46
CA LEU A 73 -9.01 4.20 10.39
C LEU A 73 -8.41 5.45 9.77
N ASP A 74 -8.16 6.46 10.60
CA ASP A 74 -7.24 7.55 10.31
C ASP A 74 -5.97 7.39 11.16
N LEU A 75 -4.99 8.25 10.95
CA LEU A 75 -3.74 8.18 11.73
C LEU A 75 -3.98 8.37 13.24
N ALA A 76 -4.95 9.19 13.64
CA ALA A 76 -5.27 9.39 15.05
C ALA A 76 -5.88 8.12 15.67
N ALA A 77 -6.79 7.46 14.95
CA ALA A 77 -7.35 6.18 15.36
C ALA A 77 -6.29 5.06 15.44
N ILE A 78 -5.33 5.04 14.48
CA ILE A 78 -4.20 4.11 14.50
C ILE A 78 -3.32 4.37 15.74
N ILE A 79 -2.99 5.63 16.05
CA ILE A 79 -2.23 5.99 17.25
C ILE A 79 -2.94 5.51 18.52
N GLY A 80 -4.25 5.77 18.63
CA GLY A 80 -5.07 5.28 19.77
C GLY A 80 -5.05 3.76 19.87
N ALA A 81 -5.22 3.06 18.75
CA ALA A 81 -5.20 1.60 18.70
C ALA A 81 -3.80 0.98 18.97
N ILE A 82 -2.70 1.69 18.68
CA ILE A 82 -1.36 1.27 19.09
C ILE A 82 -1.20 1.39 20.61
N GLN A 83 -1.65 2.48 21.21
CA GLN A 83 -1.56 2.71 22.65
C GLN A 83 -2.46 1.75 23.45
N GLU A 84 -3.70 1.60 23.00
CA GLU A 84 -4.72 0.76 23.61
C GLU A 84 -5.36 -0.13 22.54
N PRO A 85 -4.69 -1.25 22.16
CA PRO A 85 -5.22 -2.16 21.15
C PRO A 85 -6.55 -2.78 21.59
N PRO A 86 -7.50 -2.98 20.65
CA PRO A 86 -8.80 -3.57 20.95
C PRO A 86 -8.74 -5.11 21.12
N PHE A 87 -7.60 -5.64 21.55
CA PHE A 87 -7.36 -7.06 21.78
C PHE A 87 -6.31 -7.25 22.87
N GLU A 88 -6.41 -8.36 23.58
CA GLU A 88 -5.52 -8.71 24.70
C GLU A 88 -4.36 -9.60 24.28
N LYS A 89 -4.41 -10.22 23.09
CA LYS A 89 -3.41 -11.17 22.59
C LYS A 89 -3.04 -10.91 21.15
N VAL A 90 -1.77 -11.21 20.83
CA VAL A 90 -1.27 -11.33 19.47
C VAL A 90 -0.95 -12.81 19.23
N GLY A 91 -1.73 -13.45 18.35
CA GLY A 91 -1.75 -14.90 18.27
C GLY A 91 -2.20 -15.52 19.61
N VAL A 92 -1.30 -16.29 20.25
CA VAL A 92 -1.56 -16.93 21.55
C VAL A 92 -0.86 -16.24 22.74
N ILE A 93 -0.04 -15.21 22.47
CA ILE A 93 0.77 -14.52 23.48
C ILE A 93 0.04 -13.28 23.97
N GLU A 94 0.01 -13.07 25.30
CA GLU A 94 -0.53 -11.85 25.90
C GLU A 94 0.17 -10.61 25.34
N LEU A 95 -0.61 -9.58 25.01
CA LEU A 95 -0.14 -8.35 24.37
C LEU A 95 1.01 -7.69 25.12
N GLU A 96 0.91 -7.58 26.44
CA GLU A 96 1.95 -6.95 27.27
C GLU A 96 3.26 -7.74 27.30
N THR A 97 3.21 -9.05 27.11
CA THR A 97 4.40 -9.90 26.96
C THR A 97 4.99 -9.78 25.56
N PHE A 98 4.12 -9.73 24.53
CA PHE A 98 4.55 -9.66 23.14
C PHE A 98 5.12 -8.28 22.78
N TYR A 99 4.41 -7.22 23.18
CA TYR A 99 4.76 -5.83 22.88
C TYR A 99 4.30 -4.91 24.00
N PRO A 100 5.14 -4.67 25.02
CA PRO A 100 4.79 -3.90 26.21
C PRO A 100 4.31 -2.49 25.90
N LYS A 101 3.43 -1.95 26.72
CA LYS A 101 2.82 -0.60 26.54
C LYS A 101 3.88 0.50 26.36
N LYS A 102 5.01 0.40 27.06
CA LYS A 102 6.13 1.35 26.93
C LYS A 102 6.67 1.36 25.50
N ASP A 103 6.96 0.19 24.95
CA ASP A 103 7.53 0.06 23.60
C ASP A 103 6.49 0.44 22.52
N ARG A 104 5.19 0.13 22.73
CA ARG A 104 4.10 0.59 21.85
C ARG A 104 3.98 2.11 21.82
N SER A 105 4.26 2.78 22.94
CA SER A 105 4.25 4.24 23.01
C SER A 105 5.29 4.87 22.09
N ASP A 106 6.46 4.25 21.91
CA ASP A 106 7.48 4.74 20.97
C ASP A 106 6.98 4.66 19.52
N LEU A 107 6.31 3.58 19.15
CA LEU A 107 5.67 3.48 17.83
C LEU A 107 4.55 4.52 17.67
N ALA A 108 3.72 4.72 18.68
CA ALA A 108 2.67 5.73 18.65
C ALA A 108 3.22 7.15 18.47
N VAL A 109 4.34 7.47 19.13
CA VAL A 109 5.06 8.75 18.97
C VAL A 109 5.60 8.90 17.55
N ALA A 110 6.17 7.83 16.98
CA ALA A 110 6.66 7.85 15.59
C ALA A 110 5.51 8.11 14.59
N VAL A 111 4.37 7.45 14.75
CA VAL A 111 3.18 7.71 13.90
C VAL A 111 2.65 9.13 14.11
N ASN A 112 2.65 9.64 15.34
CA ASN A 112 2.22 11.00 15.64
C ASN A 112 3.13 12.05 14.99
N ALA A 113 4.42 11.76 14.84
CA ALA A 113 5.34 12.66 14.13
C ALA A 113 4.94 12.86 12.66
N LEU A 114 4.39 11.81 11.99
CA LEU A 114 3.81 11.96 10.66
C LEU A 114 2.61 12.91 10.68
N LEU A 115 1.69 12.71 11.62
CA LEU A 115 0.47 13.52 11.75
C LEU A 115 0.80 15.00 12.04
N ALA A 116 1.84 15.24 12.85
CA ALA A 116 2.30 16.58 13.20
C ALA A 116 3.11 17.25 12.07
N SER A 117 3.54 16.51 11.06
CA SER A 117 4.34 17.06 9.98
C SER A 117 3.49 17.88 9.00
N PRO A 118 4.02 19.00 8.44
CA PRO A 118 3.32 19.76 7.40
C PRO A 118 2.96 18.92 6.16
N ALA A 119 3.73 17.87 5.86
CA ALA A 119 3.48 16.96 4.75
C ALA A 119 2.16 16.18 4.93
N ALA A 120 1.82 15.78 6.16
CA ALA A 120 0.59 15.05 6.44
C ALA A 120 -0.68 15.84 6.08
N ALA A 121 -0.65 17.16 6.23
CA ALA A 121 -1.76 18.01 5.81
C ALA A 121 -2.05 17.92 4.29
N GLY A 122 -1.01 17.73 3.47
CA GLY A 122 -1.14 17.49 2.03
C GLY A 122 -1.67 16.08 1.72
N TRP A 123 -1.37 15.09 2.58
CA TRP A 123 -1.81 13.71 2.38
C TRP A 123 -3.28 13.47 2.74
N ALA A 124 -3.84 14.32 3.59
CA ALA A 124 -5.27 14.29 3.93
C ALA A 124 -6.16 14.88 2.82
N ARG A 125 -5.57 15.70 1.94
CA ARG A 125 -6.30 16.39 0.87
C ARG A 125 -6.35 15.56 -0.39
N GLY A 126 -7.34 15.86 -1.22
CA GLY A 126 -7.48 15.29 -2.55
C GLY A 126 -8.42 14.09 -2.62
N GLU A 127 -8.48 13.50 -3.80
CA GLU A 127 -9.32 12.34 -4.07
C GLU A 127 -8.69 11.06 -3.53
N ALA A 128 -9.54 10.08 -3.20
CA ALA A 128 -9.06 8.73 -2.88
C ALA A 128 -8.32 8.13 -4.08
N LEU A 129 -7.35 7.27 -3.80
CA LEU A 129 -6.66 6.49 -4.82
C LEU A 129 -7.61 5.40 -5.33
N ASP A 130 -8.39 5.74 -6.35
CA ASP A 130 -9.35 4.84 -7.01
C ASP A 130 -8.89 4.57 -8.44
N VAL A 131 -8.45 3.35 -8.70
CA VAL A 131 -7.90 2.93 -10.00
C VAL A 131 -8.96 2.98 -11.10
N ALA A 132 -10.22 2.67 -10.81
CA ALA A 132 -11.28 2.75 -11.81
C ALA A 132 -11.46 4.21 -12.32
N ARG A 133 -11.39 5.19 -11.41
CA ARG A 133 -11.46 6.62 -11.74
C ARG A 133 -10.18 7.14 -12.40
N LEU A 134 -9.04 6.54 -12.13
CA LEU A 134 -7.79 6.85 -12.83
C LEU A 134 -7.79 6.37 -14.29
N LEU A 135 -8.53 5.29 -14.59
CA LEU A 135 -8.58 4.66 -15.91
C LEU A 135 -9.74 5.13 -16.77
N ARG A 136 -10.82 5.62 -16.17
CA ARG A 136 -12.03 6.07 -16.89
C ARG A 136 -12.60 7.33 -16.28
N THR A 137 -13.20 8.15 -17.15
CA THR A 137 -14.00 9.31 -16.71
C THR A 137 -15.35 8.84 -16.17
N THR A 138 -16.09 9.73 -15.51
CA THR A 138 -17.47 9.48 -15.05
C THR A 138 -18.42 9.14 -16.21
N GLU A 139 -18.09 9.56 -17.44
CA GLU A 139 -18.82 9.26 -18.68
C GLU A 139 -18.38 7.93 -19.32
N GLY A 140 -17.48 7.17 -18.67
CA GLY A 140 -16.98 5.89 -19.17
C GLY A 140 -15.89 5.97 -20.25
N LYS A 141 -15.43 7.17 -20.62
CA LYS A 141 -14.35 7.33 -21.60
C LYS A 141 -12.99 6.90 -21.02
N PRO A 142 -12.09 6.32 -21.84
CA PRO A 142 -10.72 6.04 -21.42
C PRO A 142 -10.01 7.31 -20.92
N ARG A 143 -9.23 7.15 -19.86
CA ARG A 143 -8.48 8.25 -19.24
C ARG A 143 -7.00 7.88 -19.14
N VAL A 144 -6.13 8.83 -19.43
CA VAL A 144 -4.70 8.76 -19.14
C VAL A 144 -4.44 9.57 -17.86
N SER A 145 -3.96 8.91 -16.83
CA SER A 145 -3.60 9.54 -15.56
C SER A 145 -2.10 9.53 -15.39
N ILE A 146 -1.49 10.69 -15.31
CA ILE A 146 -0.05 10.86 -15.10
C ILE A 146 0.18 11.21 -13.63
N ILE A 147 0.89 10.32 -12.92
CA ILE A 147 1.17 10.46 -11.49
C ILE A 147 2.62 10.88 -11.33
N SER A 148 2.86 12.11 -10.89
CA SER A 148 4.20 12.60 -10.58
C SER A 148 4.50 12.46 -9.08
N ILE A 149 5.60 11.79 -8.75
CA ILE A 149 6.08 11.55 -7.39
C ILE A 149 7.48 12.12 -7.16
N ALA A 150 8.02 12.89 -8.12
CA ALA A 150 9.39 13.41 -8.07
C ALA A 150 9.67 14.31 -6.85
N HIS A 151 8.64 14.99 -6.35
CA HIS A 151 8.73 15.89 -5.18
C HIS A 151 8.66 15.16 -3.82
N LEU A 152 8.40 13.84 -3.82
CA LEU A 152 8.34 13.04 -2.60
C LEU A 152 9.74 12.55 -2.20
N SER A 153 9.96 12.35 -0.90
CA SER A 153 11.14 11.63 -0.40
C SER A 153 11.09 10.16 -0.79
N ASP A 154 12.22 9.45 -0.72
CA ASP A 154 12.28 8.03 -1.11
C ASP A 154 11.32 7.16 -0.30
N ALA A 155 11.20 7.40 1.02
CA ALA A 155 10.24 6.69 1.86
C ALA A 155 8.78 6.97 1.45
N GLN A 156 8.47 8.22 1.14
CA GLN A 156 7.14 8.63 0.67
C GLN A 156 6.82 8.05 -0.71
N ARG A 157 7.80 8.02 -1.62
CA ARG A 157 7.66 7.36 -2.94
C ARG A 157 7.37 5.88 -2.79
N MET A 158 8.17 5.19 -1.95
CA MET A 158 8.00 3.76 -1.69
C MET A 158 6.60 3.47 -1.12
N PHE A 159 6.15 4.23 -0.14
CA PHE A 159 4.82 4.13 0.44
C PHE A 159 3.73 4.31 -0.63
N PHE A 160 3.79 5.41 -1.38
CA PHE A 160 2.81 5.69 -2.41
C PHE A 160 2.75 4.62 -3.50
N VAL A 161 3.92 4.19 -4.01
CA VAL A 161 3.99 3.17 -5.06
C VAL A 161 3.45 1.83 -4.56
N THR A 162 3.74 1.45 -3.32
CA THR A 162 3.19 0.23 -2.71
C THR A 162 1.67 0.28 -2.69
N LEU A 163 1.08 1.37 -2.18
CA LEU A 163 -0.37 1.55 -2.15
C LEU A 163 -0.99 1.54 -3.55
N LEU A 164 -0.36 2.21 -4.52
CA LEU A 164 -0.84 2.23 -5.90
C LEU A 164 -0.86 0.82 -6.51
N LEU A 165 0.20 0.05 -6.31
CA LEU A 165 0.28 -1.32 -6.82
C LEU A 165 -0.75 -2.24 -6.16
N ASP A 166 -0.99 -2.10 -4.87
CA ASP A 166 -2.03 -2.85 -4.14
C ASP A 166 -3.44 -2.48 -4.63
N GLU A 167 -3.69 -1.19 -4.88
CA GLU A 167 -4.97 -0.75 -5.46
C GLU A 167 -5.16 -1.26 -6.90
N VAL A 168 -4.10 -1.23 -7.72
CA VAL A 168 -4.14 -1.79 -9.08
C VAL A 168 -4.40 -3.29 -9.04
N LEU A 169 -3.76 -4.02 -8.13
CA LEU A 169 -3.97 -5.45 -7.93
C LEU A 169 -5.41 -5.76 -7.51
N SER A 170 -5.94 -5.02 -6.53
CA SER A 170 -7.31 -5.13 -6.06
C SER A 170 -8.30 -4.83 -7.17
N TRP A 171 -8.10 -3.74 -7.93
CA TRP A 171 -8.93 -3.41 -9.09
C TRP A 171 -8.88 -4.51 -10.16
N MET A 172 -7.68 -4.99 -10.50
CA MET A 172 -7.48 -6.02 -11.51
C MET A 172 -8.27 -7.30 -11.18
N ARG A 173 -8.19 -7.79 -9.96
CA ARG A 173 -8.86 -9.03 -9.52
C ARG A 173 -10.38 -8.94 -9.53
N ARG A 174 -10.95 -7.73 -9.48
CA ARG A 174 -12.40 -7.50 -9.66
C ARG A 174 -12.85 -7.54 -11.12
N GLN A 175 -11.91 -7.58 -12.06
CA GLN A 175 -12.26 -7.63 -13.49
C GLN A 175 -12.50 -9.08 -13.93
N SER A 176 -13.42 -9.27 -14.86
CA SER A 176 -13.54 -10.56 -15.57
C SER A 176 -12.29 -10.83 -16.41
N GLY A 177 -11.93 -12.10 -16.56
CA GLY A 177 -10.85 -12.50 -17.46
C GLY A 177 -11.09 -12.05 -18.90
N THR A 178 -10.02 -11.71 -19.62
CA THR A 178 -10.10 -11.26 -21.03
C THR A 178 -8.77 -11.49 -21.74
N SER A 179 -8.81 -11.68 -23.06
CA SER A 179 -7.64 -11.69 -23.93
C SER A 179 -7.32 -10.29 -24.52
N SER A 180 -8.22 -9.31 -24.35
CA SER A 180 -8.06 -7.94 -24.87
C SER A 180 -7.42 -7.04 -23.84
N LEU A 181 -6.61 -6.08 -24.29
CA LEU A 181 -6.03 -5.05 -23.41
C LEU A 181 -7.14 -4.13 -22.88
N ARG A 182 -7.25 -4.05 -21.56
CA ARG A 182 -8.25 -3.24 -20.85
C ARG A 182 -7.63 -1.97 -20.27
N ALA A 183 -6.43 -2.09 -19.73
CA ALA A 183 -5.69 -1.00 -19.11
C ALA A 183 -4.19 -1.22 -19.27
N LEU A 184 -3.42 -0.14 -19.12
CA LEU A 184 -1.97 -0.15 -19.15
C LEU A 184 -1.42 0.58 -17.93
N LEU A 185 -0.55 -0.07 -17.17
CA LEU A 185 0.29 0.52 -16.14
C LEU A 185 1.70 0.72 -16.71
N TYR A 186 2.12 1.97 -16.85
CA TYR A 186 3.48 2.32 -17.23
C TYR A 186 4.21 2.87 -16.00
N MET A 187 5.37 2.30 -15.68
CA MET A 187 6.24 2.80 -14.63
C MET A 187 7.59 3.20 -15.24
N ASP A 188 7.86 4.50 -15.16
CA ASP A 188 9.15 5.05 -15.53
C ASP A 188 10.10 5.03 -14.34
N GLU A 189 11.37 4.68 -14.60
CA GLU A 189 12.43 4.56 -13.61
C GLU A 189 12.05 3.67 -12.41
N ILE A 190 12.03 2.35 -12.68
CA ILE A 190 11.63 1.36 -11.65
C ILE A 190 12.70 1.12 -10.57
N PHE A 191 13.85 1.81 -10.64
CA PHE A 191 14.95 1.68 -9.67
C PHE A 191 14.44 1.75 -8.22
N GLY A 192 14.85 0.78 -7.40
CA GLY A 192 14.49 0.70 -5.98
C GLY A 192 13.15 0.04 -5.68
N TYR A 193 12.20 -0.02 -6.64
CA TYR A 193 10.88 -0.63 -6.41
C TYR A 193 10.82 -2.13 -6.67
N PHE A 194 11.74 -2.65 -7.50
CA PHE A 194 11.77 -4.05 -7.90
C PHE A 194 13.19 -4.64 -7.95
N PRO A 195 14.00 -4.48 -6.89
CA PRO A 195 15.40 -4.89 -6.90
C PRO A 195 15.57 -6.41 -6.85
N PRO A 196 16.71 -6.95 -7.33
CA PRO A 196 16.98 -8.40 -7.38
C PRO A 196 16.96 -9.07 -6.01
N THR A 197 17.59 -8.46 -5.02
CA THR A 197 17.88 -9.08 -3.71
C THR A 197 17.06 -8.52 -2.57
N ALA A 198 16.92 -7.18 -2.49
CA ALA A 198 16.10 -6.56 -1.45
C ALA A 198 14.60 -6.88 -1.67
N ALA A 199 13.82 -6.81 -0.60
CA ALA A 199 12.38 -7.04 -0.61
C ALA A 199 11.61 -5.81 -0.11
N PRO A 200 11.64 -4.67 -0.85
CA PRO A 200 10.84 -3.52 -0.48
C PRO A 200 9.35 -3.87 -0.53
N PRO A 201 8.48 -3.12 0.19
CA PRO A 201 7.03 -3.39 0.23
C PRO A 201 6.38 -3.46 -1.16
N SER A 202 6.86 -2.69 -2.13
CA SER A 202 6.38 -2.67 -3.53
C SER A 202 6.67 -3.95 -4.31
N LYS A 203 7.65 -4.77 -3.88
CA LYS A 203 8.12 -5.93 -4.64
C LYS A 203 7.06 -7.03 -4.75
N ARG A 204 6.37 -7.34 -3.65
CA ARG A 204 5.35 -8.40 -3.62
C ARG A 204 4.16 -8.10 -4.54
N PRO A 205 3.48 -6.94 -4.45
CA PRO A 205 2.40 -6.61 -5.36
C PRO A 205 2.86 -6.54 -6.82
N MET A 206 4.07 -6.03 -7.10
CA MET A 206 4.64 -6.03 -8.45
C MET A 206 4.79 -7.43 -9.02
N LEU A 207 5.39 -8.37 -8.27
CA LEU A 207 5.52 -9.77 -8.70
C LEU A 207 4.18 -10.41 -8.99
N THR A 208 3.16 -10.15 -8.16
CA THR A 208 1.81 -10.69 -8.34
C THR A 208 1.17 -10.12 -9.61
N LEU A 209 1.30 -8.82 -9.83
CA LEU A 209 0.83 -8.17 -11.05
C LEU A 209 1.49 -8.76 -12.30
N LEU A 210 2.82 -8.87 -12.32
CA LEU A 210 3.54 -9.44 -13.48
C LEU A 210 3.09 -10.87 -13.81
N LYS A 211 2.74 -11.66 -12.81
CA LYS A 211 2.25 -13.04 -12.99
C LYS A 211 0.81 -13.13 -13.48
N GLN A 212 -0.06 -12.23 -13.06
CA GLN A 212 -1.51 -12.37 -13.20
C GLN A 212 -2.16 -11.36 -14.15
N ALA A 213 -1.56 -10.20 -14.36
CA ALA A 213 -2.17 -9.05 -15.04
C ALA A 213 -2.70 -9.37 -16.44
N ARG A 214 -1.98 -10.18 -17.20
CA ARG A 214 -2.37 -10.59 -18.55
C ARG A 214 -3.75 -11.24 -18.62
N ALA A 215 -4.07 -12.12 -17.65
CA ALA A 215 -5.36 -12.82 -17.62
C ALA A 215 -6.56 -11.86 -17.46
N PHE A 216 -6.34 -10.69 -16.92
CA PHE A 216 -7.35 -9.66 -16.69
C PHE A 216 -7.27 -8.48 -17.68
N GLY A 217 -6.41 -8.59 -18.70
CA GLY A 217 -6.24 -7.55 -19.70
C GLY A 217 -5.49 -6.31 -19.22
N LEU A 218 -4.70 -6.42 -18.15
CA LEU A 218 -3.82 -5.35 -17.69
C LEU A 218 -2.43 -5.57 -18.28
N GLY A 219 -1.97 -4.62 -19.11
CA GLY A 219 -0.59 -4.54 -19.58
C GLY A 219 0.28 -3.81 -18.57
N ILE A 220 1.52 -4.28 -18.39
CA ILE A 220 2.50 -3.63 -17.52
C ILE A 220 3.75 -3.33 -18.34
N VAL A 221 4.17 -2.08 -18.31
CA VAL A 221 5.41 -1.62 -18.94
C VAL A 221 6.30 -1.04 -17.84
N LEU A 222 7.49 -1.63 -17.72
CA LEU A 222 8.50 -1.20 -16.76
C LEU A 222 9.69 -0.62 -17.53
N ALA A 223 10.07 0.61 -17.21
CA ALA A 223 11.22 1.26 -17.81
C ALA A 223 12.33 1.46 -16.77
N THR A 224 13.55 1.23 -17.16
CA THR A 224 14.74 1.47 -16.34
C THR A 224 15.93 1.81 -17.24
N GLN A 225 16.85 2.59 -16.71
CA GLN A 225 18.12 2.90 -17.38
C GLN A 225 19.12 1.75 -17.24
N ASN A 226 18.98 0.90 -16.21
CA ASN A 226 19.93 -0.16 -15.94
C ASN A 226 19.18 -1.49 -15.65
N PRO A 227 19.28 -2.49 -16.56
CA PRO A 227 18.60 -3.78 -16.38
C PRO A 227 19.02 -4.55 -15.11
N ILE A 228 20.21 -4.31 -14.56
CA ILE A 228 20.68 -4.98 -13.33
C ILE A 228 19.84 -4.62 -12.09
N ASP A 229 19.09 -3.53 -12.16
CA ASP A 229 18.24 -3.05 -11.08
C ASP A 229 16.93 -3.83 -10.95
N LEU A 230 16.66 -4.77 -11.85
CA LEU A 230 15.44 -5.54 -11.93
C LEU A 230 15.61 -6.95 -11.36
N ASP A 231 14.55 -7.44 -10.70
CA ASP A 231 14.47 -8.85 -10.32
C ASP A 231 14.23 -9.74 -11.56
N TYR A 232 15.28 -10.42 -12.03
CA TYR A 232 15.21 -11.31 -13.18
C TYR A 232 14.21 -12.46 -13.03
N LYS A 233 13.95 -12.92 -11.80
CA LYS A 233 12.92 -13.94 -11.54
C LYS A 233 11.51 -13.40 -11.81
N GLY A 234 11.32 -12.11 -11.58
CA GLY A 234 10.08 -11.44 -11.92
C GLY A 234 9.92 -11.22 -13.41
N LEU A 235 10.99 -10.86 -14.12
CA LEU A 235 10.99 -10.64 -15.56
C LEU A 235 10.67 -11.91 -16.37
N SER A 236 10.93 -13.11 -15.84
CA SER A 236 10.55 -14.36 -16.50
C SER A 236 9.04 -14.53 -16.67
N ASN A 237 8.24 -13.66 -16.06
CA ASN A 237 6.78 -13.64 -16.21
C ASN A 237 6.28 -12.58 -17.24
N CYS A 238 7.19 -11.85 -17.88
CA CYS A 238 6.87 -10.87 -18.92
C CYS A 238 6.76 -11.49 -20.32
#